data_86e8c034893d8d37e691df6371b766cc
#
_entry.id   86e8c034893d8d37e691df6371b766cc
#
_cell.length_a   1.000
_cell.length_b   1.000
_cell.length_c   1.000
_cell.angle_alpha   90.00
_cell.angle_beta   90.00
_cell.angle_gamma   90.00
#
_symmetry.space_group_name_H-M   'P 1'
#
loop_
_entity.id
_entity.type
_entity.pdbx_description
1 polymer ?
#
loop_
_entity_poly.entity_id
_entity_poly.type
_entity_poly.pdbx_seq_one_letter_code
_entity_poly.pdbx_strand_id
1 'polypeptide(L)'
;MALKRLVIDGFGQLELNNVFFRRSGSIEAQCFLDETDFADVPAENGMLLAVDRVNRVVKFPVDDSLPIALNYTTEHGYDERTPGLKNFKLDRGEFLPRLGYLSVGELWTTNCLCYDDSEFTNDEAVFEAVKDKETLTSTPVYGGISEVGATKLSKTKPTAGPVLRVVEKTTMPDGQFAVKFQVVKA
;
A
#
# COMPACT_ATOMS: atom_id res chain seq x y z
N MET A 1 -11.73 -14.63 -10.57
CA MET A 1 -11.76 -13.19 -10.21
C MET A 1 -10.39 -12.64 -10.53
N ALA A 2 -10.32 -11.61 -11.35
CA ALA A 2 -9.03 -11.02 -11.72
C ALA A 2 -8.78 -9.76 -10.89
N LEU A 3 -7.60 -9.71 -10.27
CA LEU A 3 -7.14 -8.53 -9.57
C LEU A 3 -6.62 -7.51 -10.59
N LYS A 4 -7.09 -6.28 -10.50
CA LYS A 4 -6.68 -5.17 -11.38
C LYS A 4 -5.97 -4.09 -10.58
N ARG A 5 -4.80 -3.66 -11.06
CA ARG A 5 -4.15 -2.45 -10.57
C ARG A 5 -4.90 -1.22 -11.05
N LEU A 6 -5.05 -0.24 -10.17
CA LEU A 6 -5.52 1.09 -10.58
C LEU A 6 -4.49 1.72 -11.54
N VAL A 7 -4.98 2.34 -12.60
CA VAL A 7 -4.09 2.99 -13.59
C VAL A 7 -3.50 4.25 -12.98
N ILE A 8 -2.17 4.30 -12.90
CA ILE A 8 -1.40 5.43 -12.40
C ILE A 8 -0.26 5.78 -13.38
N ASP A 9 0.21 7.01 -13.33
CA ASP A 9 1.40 7.45 -14.05
C ASP A 9 2.65 7.15 -13.21
N GLY A 10 3.47 6.21 -13.66
CA GLY A 10 4.67 5.74 -12.96
C GLY A 10 4.40 4.66 -11.92
N PHE A 11 5.02 4.76 -10.75
CA PHE A 11 4.96 3.79 -9.65
C PHE A 11 4.14 4.31 -8.48
N GLY A 12 3.78 3.39 -7.58
CA GLY A 12 3.04 3.71 -6.35
C GLY A 12 3.75 4.74 -5.49
N GLN A 13 2.96 5.71 -5.03
CA GLN A 13 3.39 6.81 -4.18
C GLN A 13 2.77 6.66 -2.80
N LEU A 14 3.42 7.23 -1.79
CA LEU A 14 2.98 7.19 -0.41
C LEU A 14 3.25 8.50 0.30
N GLU A 15 2.26 9.00 1.04
CA GLU A 15 2.41 10.05 2.02
C GLU A 15 2.08 9.53 3.42
N LEU A 16 3.02 9.63 4.33
CA LEU A 16 2.83 9.28 5.74
C LEU A 16 2.18 10.44 6.48
N ASN A 17 0.89 10.34 6.77
CA ASN A 17 0.15 11.40 7.45
C ASN A 17 0.33 11.35 8.97
N ASN A 18 0.02 10.20 9.59
CA ASN A 18 0.23 9.99 11.02
C ASN A 18 0.51 8.52 11.29
N VAL A 19 1.79 8.16 11.36
CA VAL A 19 2.24 6.79 11.58
C VAL A 19 3.08 6.67 12.85
N PHE A 20 2.87 5.59 13.61
CA PHE A 20 3.57 5.33 14.86
C PHE A 20 4.89 4.59 14.65
N PHE A 21 5.00 3.74 13.62
CA PHE A 21 6.17 2.90 13.41
C PHE A 21 7.47 3.71 13.31
N ARG A 22 7.45 4.93 12.78
CA ARG A 22 8.62 5.82 12.75
C ARG A 22 9.04 6.30 14.13
N ARG A 23 8.09 6.52 15.03
CA ARG A 23 8.35 7.00 16.40
C ARG A 23 8.71 5.85 17.33
N SER A 24 8.07 4.70 17.17
CA SER A 24 8.28 3.52 18.02
C SER A 24 9.47 2.67 17.61
N GLY A 25 10.04 2.90 16.41
CA GLY A 25 11.08 2.04 15.86
C GLY A 25 10.57 0.68 15.36
N SER A 26 9.26 0.54 15.15
CA SER A 26 8.64 -0.67 14.58
C SER A 26 8.90 -0.75 13.07
N ILE A 27 10.19 -0.85 12.70
CA ILE A 27 10.69 -0.79 11.34
C ILE A 27 11.43 -2.07 11.01
N GLU A 28 11.23 -2.59 9.80
CA GLU A 28 12.03 -3.65 9.20
C GLU A 28 12.87 -3.06 8.05
N ALA A 29 14.17 -3.32 8.06
CA ALA A 29 15.10 -2.86 7.05
C ALA A 29 16.29 -3.83 6.89
N GLN A 30 16.08 -5.14 7.17
CA GLN A 30 17.13 -6.15 7.13
C GLN A 30 16.76 -7.36 6.23
N CYS A 31 15.59 -7.33 5.62
CA CYS A 31 15.11 -8.38 4.71
C CYS A 31 15.25 -7.93 3.27
N PHE A 32 15.57 -8.86 2.37
CA PHE A 32 15.70 -8.65 0.93
C PHE A 32 14.34 -8.86 0.25
N LEU A 33 14.15 -8.32 -0.94
CA LEU A 33 13.02 -8.66 -1.78
C LEU A 33 13.13 -10.12 -2.25
N ASP A 34 12.02 -10.87 -2.16
CA ASP A 34 11.95 -12.27 -2.57
C ASP A 34 12.26 -12.43 -4.06
N GLU A 35 13.01 -13.48 -4.42
CA GLU A 35 13.49 -13.70 -5.78
C GLU A 35 12.38 -14.05 -6.77
N THR A 36 11.32 -14.68 -6.29
CA THR A 36 10.19 -15.11 -7.12
C THR A 36 9.18 -13.99 -7.30
N ASP A 37 8.76 -13.37 -6.19
CA ASP A 37 7.72 -12.34 -6.21
C ASP A 37 8.18 -11.06 -6.92
N PHE A 38 9.47 -10.71 -6.77
CA PHE A 38 10.05 -9.50 -7.35
C PHE A 38 11.02 -9.80 -8.53
N ALA A 39 10.78 -10.91 -9.25
CA ALA A 39 11.60 -11.27 -10.42
C ALA A 39 11.47 -10.22 -11.55
N ASP A 40 10.24 -9.84 -11.86
CA ASP A 40 9.88 -8.97 -12.99
C ASP A 40 9.14 -7.69 -12.58
N VAL A 41 8.86 -7.52 -11.29
CA VAL A 41 8.13 -6.37 -10.75
C VAL A 41 8.89 -5.74 -9.61
N PRO A 42 9.01 -4.40 -9.55
CA PRO A 42 9.67 -3.72 -8.45
C PRO A 42 8.77 -3.64 -7.21
N ALA A 43 9.37 -3.41 -6.05
CA ALA A 43 8.63 -2.95 -4.88
C ALA A 43 8.35 -1.45 -5.00
N GLU A 44 7.09 -1.07 -4.76
CA GLU A 44 6.62 0.31 -4.84
C GLU A 44 6.22 0.83 -3.45
N ASN A 45 6.29 2.14 -3.27
CA ASN A 45 5.80 2.75 -2.04
C ASN A 45 4.27 2.59 -1.90
N GLY A 46 3.83 2.35 -0.69
CA GLY A 46 2.42 2.07 -0.40
C GLY A 46 2.03 0.61 -0.55
N MET A 47 2.92 -0.27 -0.98
CA MET A 47 2.69 -1.71 -0.95
C MET A 47 2.61 -2.23 0.48
N LEU A 48 1.68 -3.16 0.71
CA LEU A 48 1.60 -3.99 1.91
C LEU A 48 2.33 -5.29 1.63
N LEU A 49 3.39 -5.56 2.39
CA LEU A 49 4.29 -6.69 2.14
C LEU A 49 4.39 -7.60 3.37
N ALA A 50 4.52 -8.89 3.14
CA ALA A 50 4.74 -9.90 4.17
C ALA A 50 6.23 -10.03 4.50
N VAL A 51 6.57 -10.06 5.79
CA VAL A 51 7.96 -10.09 6.27
C VAL A 51 8.29 -11.46 6.84
N ASP A 52 9.14 -12.21 6.17
CA ASP A 52 9.70 -13.47 6.65
C ASP A 52 11.11 -13.24 7.22
N ARG A 53 11.18 -13.02 8.53
CA ARG A 53 12.45 -12.80 9.22
C ARG A 53 13.33 -14.04 9.32
N VAL A 54 12.74 -15.23 9.24
CA VAL A 54 13.49 -16.48 9.32
C VAL A 54 14.34 -16.65 8.05
N ASN A 55 13.71 -16.43 6.89
CA ASN A 55 14.39 -16.50 5.59
C ASN A 55 15.01 -15.14 5.19
N ARG A 56 14.76 -14.08 5.95
CA ARG A 56 15.21 -12.70 5.68
C ARG A 56 14.73 -12.19 4.31
N VAL A 57 13.50 -12.49 3.96
CA VAL A 57 12.87 -12.04 2.71
C VAL A 57 11.55 -11.30 2.97
N VAL A 58 11.25 -10.41 2.04
CA VAL A 58 9.99 -9.69 1.95
C VAL A 58 9.30 -10.16 0.68
N LYS A 59 8.02 -10.54 0.79
CA LYS A 59 7.24 -11.11 -0.30
C LYS A 59 5.83 -10.54 -0.37
N PHE A 60 5.12 -10.85 -1.45
CA PHE A 60 3.70 -10.51 -1.52
C PHE A 60 2.91 -11.32 -0.49
N PRO A 61 1.95 -10.69 0.21
CA PRO A 61 1.14 -11.40 1.20
C PRO A 61 0.13 -12.32 0.51
N VAL A 62 0.09 -13.56 0.96
CA VAL A 62 -0.93 -14.54 0.55
C VAL A 62 -2.04 -14.61 1.59
N ASP A 63 -1.66 -14.51 2.85
CA ASP A 63 -2.53 -14.57 4.02
C ASP A 63 -1.92 -13.76 5.20
N ASP A 64 -2.39 -13.98 6.40
CA ASP A 64 -1.89 -13.36 7.64
C ASP A 64 -0.94 -14.27 8.44
N SER A 65 -0.35 -15.27 7.82
CA SER A 65 0.64 -16.17 8.46
C SER A 65 1.95 -15.47 8.82
N LEU A 66 2.28 -14.40 8.07
CA LEU A 66 3.45 -13.56 8.30
C LEU A 66 3.05 -12.14 8.68
N PRO A 67 3.87 -11.43 9.47
CA PRO A 67 3.63 -10.03 9.75
C PRO A 67 3.57 -9.19 8.48
N ILE A 68 2.57 -8.33 8.38
CA ILE A 68 2.39 -7.41 7.24
C ILE A 68 2.92 -6.03 7.61
N ALA A 69 3.65 -5.43 6.69
CA ALA A 69 4.22 -4.10 6.87
C ALA A 69 4.04 -3.22 5.62
N LEU A 70 3.99 -1.92 5.81
CA LEU A 70 3.85 -0.92 4.76
C LEU A 70 5.22 -0.55 4.20
N ASN A 71 5.42 -0.66 2.89
CA ASN A 71 6.63 -0.19 2.23
C ASN A 71 6.64 1.34 2.08
N TYR A 72 7.68 1.99 2.68
CA TYR A 72 7.88 3.44 2.67
C TYR A 72 9.33 3.81 2.34
N THR A 73 9.95 3.09 1.46
CA THR A 73 11.41 3.13 1.21
C THR A 73 11.92 4.51 0.77
N THR A 74 11.11 5.31 0.08
CA THR A 74 11.55 6.61 -0.49
C THR A 74 11.29 7.83 0.35
N GLU A 75 10.75 7.71 1.54
CA GLU A 75 10.40 8.92 2.30
C GLU A 75 11.60 9.83 2.62
N HIS A 76 12.82 9.37 2.36
CA HIS A 76 14.06 10.08 2.64
C HIS A 76 14.90 10.43 1.40
N GLY A 77 14.28 10.61 0.25
CA GLY A 77 14.97 11.19 -0.90
C GLY A 77 15.33 12.65 -0.61
N TYR A 78 16.56 12.89 -0.20
CA TYR A 78 17.10 14.24 0.07
C TYR A 78 17.43 15.04 -1.19
N ASP A 79 17.24 14.48 -2.36
CA ASP A 79 17.58 15.14 -3.61
C ASP A 79 16.32 15.67 -4.31
N GLU A 80 16.06 16.94 -4.21
CA GLU A 80 15.01 17.64 -4.95
C GLU A 80 15.16 17.54 -6.48
N ARG A 81 16.30 17.08 -6.97
CA ARG A 81 16.57 16.81 -8.38
C ARG A 81 16.15 15.40 -8.81
N THR A 82 15.85 14.53 -7.85
CA THR A 82 15.32 13.20 -8.16
C THR A 82 13.93 13.35 -8.77
N PRO A 83 13.65 12.71 -9.91
CA PRO A 83 12.31 12.72 -10.48
C PRO A 83 11.29 12.31 -9.41
N GLY A 84 10.16 13.02 -9.38
CA GLY A 84 9.16 12.98 -8.31
C GLY A 84 8.82 11.54 -7.85
N LEU A 85 8.18 11.41 -6.70
CA LEU A 85 7.86 10.12 -6.04
C LEU A 85 7.31 9.04 -6.98
N LYS A 86 6.59 9.44 -8.03
CA LYS A 86 6.05 8.54 -9.06
C LYS A 86 7.10 7.78 -9.89
N ASN A 87 8.34 8.22 -9.89
CA ASN A 87 9.41 7.57 -10.66
C ASN A 87 10.28 6.66 -9.79
N PHE A 88 10.01 6.61 -8.49
CA PHE A 88 10.75 5.74 -7.59
C PHE A 88 10.17 4.34 -7.57
N LYS A 89 11.05 3.39 -7.77
CA LYS A 89 10.82 1.96 -7.56
C LYS A 89 12.04 1.36 -6.88
N LEU A 90 11.88 0.24 -6.23
CA LEU A 90 12.97 -0.54 -5.68
C LEU A 90 13.07 -1.86 -6.43
N ASP A 91 14.07 -2.00 -7.26
CA ASP A 91 14.37 -3.27 -7.95
C ASP A 91 15.11 -4.23 -7.00
N ARG A 92 14.90 -5.52 -7.21
CA ARG A 92 15.60 -6.56 -6.45
C ARG A 92 17.11 -6.42 -6.56
N GLY A 93 17.80 -6.49 -5.44
CA GLY A 93 19.28 -6.46 -5.40
C GLY A 93 19.90 -5.06 -5.34
N GLU A 94 19.10 -3.99 -5.42
CA GLU A 94 19.61 -2.63 -5.28
C GLU A 94 19.93 -2.31 -3.81
N PHE A 95 18.90 -2.22 -2.96
CA PHE A 95 19.05 -2.02 -1.52
C PHE A 95 17.85 -2.62 -0.78
N LEU A 96 17.92 -2.66 0.54
CA LEU A 96 16.87 -3.27 1.36
C LEU A 96 15.65 -2.35 1.45
N PRO A 97 14.42 -2.90 1.33
CA PRO A 97 13.21 -2.13 1.55
C PRO A 97 13.13 -1.65 3.00
N ARG A 98 12.53 -0.48 3.18
CA ARG A 98 12.19 0.05 4.50
C ARG A 98 10.70 -0.13 4.73
N LEU A 99 10.34 -0.93 5.72
CA LEU A 99 8.98 -1.32 6.00
C LEU A 99 8.57 -0.88 7.40
N GLY A 100 7.33 -0.40 7.56
CA GLY A 100 6.74 -0.05 8.85
C GLY A 100 5.69 -1.06 9.26
N TYR A 101 5.83 -1.67 10.45
CA TYR A 101 4.78 -2.51 11.03
C TYR A 101 3.59 -1.66 11.46
N LEU A 102 2.41 -2.06 11.05
CA LEU A 102 1.19 -1.30 11.24
C LEU A 102 0.67 -1.33 12.68
N SER A 103 0.09 -0.22 13.11
CA SER A 103 -0.61 -0.10 14.39
C SER A 103 -1.98 0.51 14.17
N VAL A 104 -2.97 0.11 14.98
CA VAL A 104 -4.33 0.66 14.90
C VAL A 104 -4.31 2.18 15.10
N GLY A 105 -5.01 2.90 14.24
CA GLY A 105 -5.10 4.36 14.25
C GLY A 105 -4.11 5.08 13.33
N GLU A 106 -3.13 4.37 12.75
CA GLU A 106 -2.22 4.97 11.78
C GLU A 106 -2.94 5.42 10.52
N LEU A 107 -2.43 6.50 9.92
CA LEU A 107 -2.99 7.15 8.75
C LEU A 107 -1.91 7.37 7.69
N TRP A 108 -2.23 7.01 6.46
CA TRP A 108 -1.41 7.36 5.29
C TRP A 108 -2.26 7.52 4.03
N THR A 109 -1.68 8.12 3.01
CA THR A 109 -2.28 8.32 1.68
C THR A 109 -1.44 7.59 0.64
N THR A 110 -2.08 6.88 -0.28
CA THR A 110 -1.38 6.19 -1.37
C THR A 110 -2.24 6.08 -2.62
N ASN A 111 -1.59 5.99 -3.78
CA ASN A 111 -2.18 5.60 -5.07
C ASN A 111 -1.79 4.17 -5.49
N CYS A 112 -1.01 3.45 -4.67
CA CYS A 112 -0.64 2.05 -4.88
C CYS A 112 -1.83 1.13 -4.55
N LEU A 113 -2.83 1.09 -5.43
CA LEU A 113 -4.13 0.48 -5.22
C LEU A 113 -4.43 -0.59 -6.25
N CYS A 114 -5.22 -1.58 -5.85
CA CYS A 114 -5.82 -2.57 -6.74
C CYS A 114 -7.24 -2.90 -6.27
N TYR A 115 -7.99 -3.59 -7.10
CA TYR A 115 -9.35 -4.02 -6.83
C TYR A 115 -9.70 -5.32 -7.55
N ASP A 116 -10.74 -5.99 -7.09
CA ASP A 116 -11.29 -7.17 -7.73
C ASP A 116 -12.35 -6.75 -8.76
N ASP A 117 -12.28 -7.28 -9.99
CA ASP A 117 -13.22 -6.96 -11.07
C ASP A 117 -14.66 -7.45 -10.80
N SER A 118 -14.85 -8.31 -9.81
CA SER A 118 -16.18 -8.70 -9.32
C SER A 118 -16.82 -7.65 -8.40
N GLU A 119 -16.02 -6.80 -7.74
CA GLU A 119 -16.51 -5.74 -6.87
C GLU A 119 -16.57 -4.37 -7.55
N PHE A 120 -15.62 -4.07 -8.41
CA PHE A 120 -15.54 -2.82 -9.16
C PHE A 120 -15.25 -3.11 -10.62
N THR A 121 -16.11 -2.66 -11.51
CA THR A 121 -16.02 -2.97 -12.95
C THR A 121 -14.84 -2.25 -13.65
N ASN A 122 -14.48 -1.07 -13.16
CA ASN A 122 -13.41 -0.22 -13.68
C ASN A 122 -12.95 0.81 -12.64
N ASP A 123 -11.96 1.63 -12.97
CA ASP A 123 -11.41 2.66 -12.10
C ASP A 123 -12.46 3.72 -11.72
N GLU A 124 -13.35 4.10 -12.65
CA GLU A 124 -14.45 5.05 -12.37
C GLU A 124 -15.37 4.53 -11.28
N ALA A 125 -15.66 3.22 -11.26
CA ALA A 125 -16.47 2.62 -10.20
C ALA A 125 -15.78 2.68 -8.84
N VAL A 126 -14.44 2.59 -8.79
CA VAL A 126 -13.64 2.83 -7.58
C VAL A 126 -13.74 4.29 -7.17
N PHE A 127 -13.56 5.22 -8.09
CA PHE A 127 -13.61 6.66 -7.82
C PHE A 127 -14.97 7.09 -7.28
N GLU A 128 -16.05 6.54 -7.82
CA GLU A 128 -17.41 6.79 -7.33
C GLU A 128 -17.65 6.23 -5.91
N ALA A 129 -17.12 5.05 -5.62
CA ALA A 129 -17.28 4.42 -4.31
C ALA A 129 -16.59 5.20 -3.18
N VAL A 130 -15.56 5.98 -3.49
CA VAL A 130 -14.79 6.77 -2.51
C VAL A 130 -14.93 8.29 -2.72
N LYS A 131 -15.91 8.73 -3.50
CA LYS A 131 -16.01 10.11 -4.00
C LYS A 131 -16.10 11.17 -2.92
N ASP A 132 -16.82 10.91 -1.84
CA ASP A 132 -17.06 11.85 -0.77
C ASP A 132 -17.28 11.18 0.58
N LYS A 133 -17.27 11.99 1.65
CA LYS A 133 -17.42 11.54 3.02
C LYS A 133 -18.79 10.94 3.31
N GLU A 134 -19.84 11.45 2.67
CA GLU A 134 -21.21 10.97 2.85
C GLU A 134 -21.36 9.56 2.29
N THR A 135 -20.84 9.32 1.09
CA THR A 135 -20.77 7.98 0.45
C THR A 135 -20.00 7.00 1.32
N LEU A 136 -18.81 7.37 1.80
CA LEU A 136 -17.96 6.52 2.66
C LEU A 136 -18.59 6.25 4.04
N THR A 137 -19.47 7.13 4.52
CA THR A 137 -20.19 6.93 5.78
C THR A 137 -21.32 5.92 5.61
N SER A 138 -22.08 6.02 4.52
CA SER A 138 -23.21 5.14 4.22
C SER A 138 -22.76 3.76 3.69
N THR A 139 -21.70 3.73 2.88
CA THR A 139 -21.16 2.51 2.25
C THR A 139 -19.64 2.49 2.41
N PRO A 140 -19.13 1.97 3.53
CA PRO A 140 -17.70 1.96 3.79
C PRO A 140 -16.93 1.15 2.75
N VAL A 141 -15.78 1.68 2.31
CA VAL A 141 -14.78 0.96 1.53
C VAL A 141 -13.58 0.65 2.42
N TYR A 142 -13.06 -0.54 2.27
CA TYR A 142 -11.93 -1.05 3.05
C TYR A 142 -10.71 -1.27 2.15
N GLY A 143 -9.53 -1.25 2.76
CA GLY A 143 -8.30 -1.72 2.18
C GLY A 143 -7.81 -2.98 2.89
N GLY A 144 -7.11 -3.82 2.16
CA GLY A 144 -6.50 -5.05 2.67
C GLY A 144 -5.30 -5.47 1.85
N ILE A 145 -4.76 -6.64 2.17
CA ILE A 145 -3.65 -7.26 1.45
C ILE A 145 -4.09 -7.77 0.07
N SER A 146 -3.12 -7.88 -0.83
CA SER A 146 -3.28 -8.50 -2.15
C SER A 146 -2.03 -9.26 -2.57
N GLU A 147 -2.19 -10.25 -3.42
CA GLU A 147 -1.10 -11.05 -4.02
C GLU A 147 -0.15 -10.28 -4.95
N VAL A 148 -0.38 -8.99 -5.16
CA VAL A 148 0.49 -8.09 -5.93
C VAL A 148 1.06 -6.95 -5.07
N GLY A 149 0.91 -7.04 -3.75
CA GLY A 149 1.40 -6.05 -2.80
C GLY A 149 0.61 -4.74 -2.74
N ALA A 150 -0.04 -4.30 -3.80
CA ALA A 150 -0.87 -3.09 -3.78
C ALA A 150 -2.04 -3.23 -2.80
N THR A 151 -2.46 -2.14 -2.15
CA THR A 151 -3.60 -2.16 -1.24
C THR A 151 -4.89 -2.48 -2.01
N LYS A 152 -5.51 -3.63 -1.70
CA LYS A 152 -6.76 -4.07 -2.34
C LYS A 152 -7.95 -3.34 -1.74
N LEU A 153 -8.65 -2.59 -2.58
CA LEU A 153 -9.93 -1.97 -2.23
C LEU A 153 -11.07 -2.99 -2.30
N SER A 154 -11.97 -2.97 -1.32
CA SER A 154 -13.13 -3.86 -1.24
C SER A 154 -14.31 -3.17 -0.56
N LYS A 155 -15.54 -3.50 -1.00
CA LYS A 155 -16.79 -3.13 -0.32
C LYS A 155 -17.05 -4.00 0.91
N THR A 156 -16.33 -5.13 0.99
CA THR A 156 -16.42 -6.07 2.10
C THR A 156 -15.19 -5.95 3.00
N LYS A 157 -15.42 -5.97 4.31
CA LYS A 157 -14.32 -5.92 5.28
C LYS A 157 -13.42 -7.15 5.14
N PRO A 158 -12.10 -6.99 4.93
CA PRO A 158 -11.15 -8.10 4.84
C PRO A 158 -11.16 -8.97 6.09
N THR A 159 -11.01 -10.27 5.91
CA THR A 159 -10.94 -11.25 7.00
C THR A 159 -9.51 -11.62 7.37
N ALA A 160 -8.59 -11.54 6.42
CA ALA A 160 -7.15 -11.82 6.60
C ALA A 160 -6.32 -10.53 6.56
N GLY A 161 -5.24 -10.50 7.34
CA GLY A 161 -4.30 -9.40 7.43
C GLY A 161 -4.85 -8.13 8.08
N PRO A 162 -4.17 -7.01 7.89
CA PRO A 162 -4.60 -5.71 8.37
C PRO A 162 -5.88 -5.27 7.67
N VAL A 163 -6.76 -4.61 8.42
CA VAL A 163 -7.97 -3.99 7.88
C VAL A 163 -7.78 -2.49 7.89
N LEU A 164 -7.85 -1.90 6.72
CA LEU A 164 -7.78 -0.47 6.51
C LEU A 164 -9.19 0.04 6.19
N ARG A 165 -9.54 1.20 6.71
CA ARG A 165 -10.76 1.90 6.33
C ARG A 165 -10.38 3.09 5.45
N VAL A 166 -11.07 3.25 4.34
CA VAL A 166 -10.96 4.48 3.54
C VAL A 166 -11.57 5.64 4.34
N VAL A 167 -10.79 6.68 4.54
CA VAL A 167 -11.20 7.89 5.28
C VAL A 167 -11.57 9.00 4.32
N GLU A 168 -10.83 9.12 3.23
CA GLU A 168 -10.95 10.25 2.32
C GLU A 168 -10.39 9.91 0.93
N LYS A 169 -11.07 10.40 -0.11
CA LYS A 169 -10.51 10.54 -1.44
C LYS A 169 -9.63 11.78 -1.47
N THR A 170 -8.46 11.68 -2.05
CA THR A 170 -7.52 12.80 -2.18
C THR A 170 -6.69 12.67 -3.45
N THR A 171 -5.64 13.45 -3.57
CA THR A 171 -4.66 13.34 -4.66
C THR A 171 -3.25 13.29 -4.09
N MET A 172 -2.34 12.65 -4.81
CA MET A 172 -0.91 12.78 -4.58
C MET A 172 -0.43 14.19 -5.01
N PRO A 173 0.77 14.63 -4.61
CA PRO A 173 1.29 15.97 -4.96
C PRO A 173 1.33 16.27 -6.46
N ASP A 174 1.43 15.24 -7.30
CA ASP A 174 1.41 15.36 -8.77
C ASP A 174 -0.01 15.37 -9.36
N GLY A 175 -1.05 15.38 -8.53
CA GLY A 175 -2.45 15.43 -8.91
C GLY A 175 -3.10 14.09 -9.20
N GLN A 176 -2.38 12.98 -9.14
CA GLN A 176 -2.95 11.65 -9.34
C GLN A 176 -3.92 11.29 -8.21
N PHE A 177 -4.96 10.53 -8.56
CA PHE A 177 -5.92 9.99 -7.59
C PHE A 177 -5.21 9.20 -6.49
N ALA A 178 -5.62 9.42 -5.25
CA ALA A 178 -5.13 8.71 -4.09
C ALA A 178 -6.22 8.53 -3.04
N VAL A 179 -5.99 7.60 -2.14
CA VAL A 179 -6.90 7.28 -1.03
C VAL A 179 -6.14 7.39 0.29
N LYS A 180 -6.75 8.07 1.26
CA LYS A 180 -6.28 8.09 2.64
C LYS A 180 -6.90 6.93 3.40
N PHE A 181 -6.07 6.16 4.06
CA PHE A 181 -6.46 5.02 4.88
C PHE A 181 -6.22 5.26 6.37
N GLN A 182 -7.04 4.61 7.18
CA GLN A 182 -6.82 4.41 8.61
C GLN A 182 -6.75 2.92 8.93
N VAL A 183 -5.76 2.51 9.70
CA VAL A 183 -5.68 1.14 10.23
C VAL A 183 -6.75 0.96 11.31
N VAL A 184 -7.66 0.01 11.09
CA VAL A 184 -8.70 -0.35 12.08
C VAL A 184 -8.48 -1.73 12.71
N LYS A 185 -7.64 -2.55 12.08
CA LYS A 185 -7.05 -3.79 12.60
C LYS A 185 -5.65 -3.91 12.02
N ALA A 186 -4.65 -4.13 12.84
CA ALA A 186 -3.27 -4.44 12.43
C ALA A 186 -3.02 -5.94 12.42
#